data_0002b47979e1fcdf4a2432929dc6e167
#
_entry.id   0002b47979e1fcdf4a2432929dc6e167
#
_cell.length_a   1.000
_cell.length_b   1.000
_cell.length_c   1.000
_cell.angle_alpha   90.00
_cell.angle_beta   90.00
_cell.angle_gamma   90.00
#
_symmetry.space_group_name_H-M   'P 1'
#
loop_
_entity.id
_entity.type
_entity.pdbx_description
1 polymer ?
#
loop_
_entity_poly.entity_id
_entity_poly.type
_entity_poly.pdbx_seq_one_letter_code
_entity_poly.pdbx_strand_id
1 'polypeptide(L)'
;PLGEYPDRSWERVYHDQYRYDSSFTWCCSPNDTHACRIRAFVRNGVVMRVEQNYDHQTYEDLYGNRGTFAHNPRMCLKGFTFHRRVYGPYRLKGPLMRKGWKQWMDDGSPELTSDAKRKYKFDSRFLDDMVRVSWDTAFTYVAKGLIVIGTRYSGEAGARRLREQGYAPEMIEMMKGAGVRTFKHRAGMPILGMMGKHANTRFNNCVLPLLDSWIRKVNPDQAQGGRYWNNYTWHGDQDPSQPWWNGTQNCDVDLSDMRFTKLNTSWGKNFVENKMPEAHWKLESMERGARLVVITPEYNPTASRADYWIPVR
;
A
#
# COMPACT_ATOMS: atom_id res chain seq x y z
N PRO A 1 -36.04 10.86 35.65
CA PRO A 1 -35.74 12.01 34.81
C PRO A 1 -34.28 12.45 34.97
N LEU A 2 -33.66 12.85 33.91
CA LEU A 2 -32.24 13.30 33.90
C LEU A 2 -31.96 14.52 34.80
N GLY A 3 -33.02 15.23 35.24
CA GLY A 3 -32.92 16.40 36.13
C GLY A 3 -32.61 16.09 37.59
N GLU A 4 -32.66 14.83 38.00
CA GLU A 4 -32.45 14.40 39.40
C GLU A 4 -31.03 13.89 39.69
N TYR A 5 -30.15 13.87 38.68
CA TYR A 5 -28.74 13.56 38.91
C TYR A 5 -28.08 14.72 39.67
N PRO A 6 -27.62 14.50 40.89
CA PRO A 6 -27.09 15.58 41.75
C PRO A 6 -25.78 16.16 41.20
N ASP A 7 -25.09 15.43 40.38
CA ASP A 7 -23.85 15.85 39.76
C ASP A 7 -23.78 15.36 38.31
N ARG A 8 -23.64 16.30 37.36
CA ARG A 8 -23.47 16.03 35.93
C ARG A 8 -22.00 16.10 35.52
N SER A 9 -21.06 15.98 36.43
CA SER A 9 -19.62 16.04 36.12
C SER A 9 -19.17 14.98 35.13
N TRP A 10 -19.84 13.84 35.06
CA TRP A 10 -19.60 12.79 34.07
C TRP A 10 -19.79 13.27 32.62
N GLU A 11 -20.68 14.23 32.38
CA GLU A 11 -20.87 14.81 31.05
C GLU A 11 -19.63 15.55 30.56
N ARG A 12 -18.84 16.13 31.46
CA ARG A 12 -17.62 16.86 31.12
C ARG A 12 -16.62 15.96 30.39
N VAL A 13 -16.57 14.69 30.78
CA VAL A 13 -15.72 13.70 30.13
C VAL A 13 -16.09 13.56 28.65
N TYR A 14 -17.37 13.49 28.35
CA TYR A 14 -17.87 13.41 26.98
C TYR A 14 -17.69 14.71 26.22
N HIS A 15 -18.02 15.85 26.85
CA HIS A 15 -17.82 17.17 26.26
C HIS A 15 -16.33 17.43 25.94
N ASP A 16 -15.44 16.97 26.81
CA ASP A 16 -13.99 17.16 26.61
C ASP A 16 -13.46 16.44 25.39
N GLN A 17 -14.05 15.32 25.00
CA GLN A 17 -13.69 14.58 23.78
C GLN A 17 -13.95 15.39 22.49
N TYR A 18 -14.88 16.34 22.55
CA TYR A 18 -15.25 17.18 21.40
C TYR A 18 -14.48 18.48 21.33
N ARG A 19 -13.72 18.85 22.38
CA ARG A 19 -12.88 20.03 22.36
C ARG A 19 -11.68 19.82 21.43
N TYR A 20 -11.39 20.81 20.61
CA TYR A 20 -10.24 20.80 19.69
C TYR A 20 -9.72 22.22 19.49
N ASP A 21 -8.44 22.32 19.15
CA ASP A 21 -7.77 23.59 18.87
C ASP A 21 -7.77 23.88 17.37
N SER A 22 -7.67 22.82 16.58
CA SER A 22 -7.63 22.90 15.13
C SER A 22 -8.22 21.65 14.46
N SER A 23 -8.53 21.76 13.19
CA SER A 23 -8.94 20.59 12.39
C SER A 23 -8.32 20.67 11.00
N PHE A 24 -8.13 19.50 10.39
CA PHE A 24 -7.69 19.42 9.01
C PHE A 24 -8.37 18.25 8.31
N THR A 25 -8.43 18.33 7.00
CA THR A 25 -8.98 17.26 6.16
C THR A 25 -7.86 16.47 5.54
N TRP A 26 -7.99 15.15 5.56
CA TRP A 26 -7.13 14.26 4.80
C TRP A 26 -7.96 13.26 3.99
N CYS A 27 -7.27 12.54 3.09
CA CYS A 27 -7.82 11.44 2.36
C CYS A 27 -7.43 10.12 3.01
N CYS A 28 -8.41 9.34 3.48
CA CYS A 28 -8.19 7.99 3.99
C CYS A 28 -8.38 6.99 2.85
N SER A 29 -7.34 6.22 2.56
CA SER A 29 -7.35 5.27 1.48
C SER A 29 -6.62 3.97 1.84
N PRO A 30 -7.06 3.23 2.88
CA PRO A 30 -6.37 2.02 3.31
C PRO A 30 -6.41 0.90 2.26
N ASN A 31 -7.39 0.94 1.38
CA ASN A 31 -7.55 0.03 0.24
C ASN A 31 -7.39 0.77 -1.09
N ASP A 32 -6.71 1.91 -1.09
CA ASP A 32 -6.30 2.79 -2.18
C ASP A 32 -7.37 3.34 -3.14
N THR A 33 -8.56 2.78 -3.16
CA THR A 33 -9.61 3.15 -4.14
C THR A 33 -10.73 4.02 -3.56
N HIS A 34 -10.80 4.18 -2.23
CA HIS A 34 -11.96 4.80 -1.61
C HIS A 34 -11.88 6.31 -1.49
N ALA A 35 -10.67 6.86 -1.34
CA ALA A 35 -10.43 8.29 -1.21
C ALA A 35 -11.40 9.00 -0.24
N CYS A 36 -11.73 8.35 0.89
CA CYS A 36 -12.66 8.91 1.87
C CYS A 36 -12.10 10.22 2.44
N ARG A 37 -12.88 11.28 2.35
CA ARG A 37 -12.53 12.56 2.98
C ARG A 37 -12.84 12.50 4.46
N ILE A 38 -11.81 12.70 5.26
CA ILE A 38 -11.86 12.61 6.71
C ILE A 38 -11.45 13.94 7.31
N ARG A 39 -12.21 14.41 8.29
CA ARG A 39 -11.83 15.55 9.14
C ARG A 39 -11.24 15.02 10.43
N ALA A 40 -10.00 15.40 10.72
CA ALA A 40 -9.34 15.16 11.98
C ALA A 40 -9.45 16.38 12.89
N PHE A 41 -9.75 16.15 14.15
CA PHE A 41 -9.84 17.17 15.18
C PHE A 41 -8.64 17.02 16.11
N VAL A 42 -7.87 18.08 16.23
CA VAL A 42 -6.58 18.11 16.92
C VAL A 42 -6.72 18.92 18.21
N ARG A 43 -6.12 18.43 19.28
CA ARG A 43 -5.97 19.15 20.54
C ARG A 43 -4.55 18.96 21.05
N ASN A 44 -3.86 20.05 21.33
CA ASN A 44 -2.46 20.03 21.77
C ASN A 44 -1.56 19.18 20.86
N GLY A 45 -1.73 19.24 19.55
CA GLY A 45 -0.97 18.49 18.59
C GLY A 45 -1.34 17.00 18.44
N VAL A 46 -2.36 16.53 19.16
CA VAL A 46 -2.83 15.13 19.11
C VAL A 46 -4.19 15.06 18.44
N VAL A 47 -4.36 14.13 17.49
CA VAL A 47 -5.66 13.87 16.88
C VAL A 47 -6.53 13.13 17.88
N MET A 48 -7.58 13.80 18.36
CA MET A 48 -8.49 13.27 19.39
C MET A 48 -9.59 12.42 18.80
N ARG A 49 -10.12 12.82 17.65
CA ARG A 49 -11.17 12.09 16.94
C ARG A 49 -11.10 12.37 15.44
N VAL A 50 -11.79 11.54 14.71
CA VAL A 50 -11.88 11.60 13.24
C VAL A 50 -13.34 11.42 12.84
N GLU A 51 -13.80 12.20 11.90
CA GLU A 51 -15.17 12.15 11.37
C GLU A 51 -15.17 12.18 9.85
N GLN A 52 -16.28 11.72 9.25
CA GLN A 52 -16.53 11.96 7.84
C GLN A 52 -16.56 13.47 7.60
N ASN A 53 -15.82 13.94 6.61
CA ASN A 53 -15.96 15.31 6.18
C ASN A 53 -17.13 15.44 5.21
N TYR A 54 -18.20 16.08 5.66
CA TYR A 54 -19.39 16.37 4.85
C TYR A 54 -19.33 17.75 4.19
N ASP A 55 -18.33 18.57 4.49
CA ASP A 55 -18.13 19.84 3.81
C ASP A 55 -17.62 19.59 2.39
N HIS A 56 -18.53 19.56 1.46
CA HIS A 56 -18.25 19.41 0.05
C HIS A 56 -18.20 20.77 -0.59
N GLN A 57 -16.99 21.24 -0.88
CA GLN A 57 -16.86 22.29 -1.87
C GLN A 57 -17.09 21.65 -3.24
N THR A 58 -18.17 22.02 -3.89
CA THR A 58 -18.30 21.80 -5.32
C THR A 58 -17.25 22.68 -6.00
N TYR A 59 -16.29 22.06 -6.68
CA TYR A 59 -15.39 22.78 -7.56
C TYR A 59 -15.81 22.54 -9.01
N GLU A 60 -15.58 23.53 -9.79
CA GLU A 60 -15.72 23.47 -11.23
C GLU A 60 -14.34 23.23 -11.82
N ASP A 61 -14.20 22.26 -12.71
CA ASP A 61 -12.95 22.01 -13.38
C ASP A 61 -12.71 23.03 -14.50
N LEU A 62 -11.57 22.95 -15.19
CA LEU A 62 -11.19 23.86 -16.26
C LEU A 62 -12.17 23.83 -17.45
N TYR A 63 -13.06 22.87 -17.52
CA TYR A 63 -14.04 22.66 -18.59
C TYR A 63 -15.46 22.98 -18.14
N GLY A 64 -15.65 23.53 -16.94
CA GLY A 64 -16.95 23.85 -16.38
C GLY A 64 -17.74 22.68 -15.81
N ASN A 65 -17.12 21.49 -15.69
CA ASN A 65 -17.76 20.35 -15.05
C ASN A 65 -17.78 20.53 -13.54
N ARG A 66 -18.92 20.33 -12.94
CA ARG A 66 -19.08 20.39 -11.49
C ARG A 66 -18.99 19.00 -10.89
N GLY A 67 -18.18 18.86 -9.85
CA GLY A 67 -18.16 17.64 -9.05
C GLY A 67 -19.54 17.35 -8.48
N THR A 68 -19.99 16.09 -8.59
CA THR A 68 -21.29 15.70 -8.06
C THR A 68 -21.18 15.37 -6.57
N PHE A 69 -22.23 15.66 -5.78
CA PHE A 69 -22.37 15.21 -4.39
C PHE A 69 -22.40 13.68 -4.26
N ALA A 70 -22.57 12.99 -5.37
CA ALA A 70 -22.67 11.55 -5.43
C ALA A 70 -21.34 10.84 -5.16
N HIS A 71 -20.23 11.49 -5.45
CA HIS A 71 -18.91 10.92 -5.31
C HIS A 71 -18.38 11.09 -3.88
N ASN A 72 -19.04 10.45 -2.93
CA ASN A 72 -18.60 10.45 -1.52
C ASN A 72 -18.72 9.08 -0.91
N PRO A 73 -17.63 8.32 -0.91
CA PRO A 73 -17.58 7.11 -0.10
C PRO A 73 -17.79 7.47 1.37
N ARG A 74 -18.63 6.70 2.03
CA ARG A 74 -18.88 6.86 3.46
C ARG A 74 -17.75 6.23 4.25
N MET A 75 -17.16 7.00 5.15
CA MET A 75 -16.06 6.52 5.97
C MET A 75 -16.44 5.27 6.76
N CYS A 76 -15.64 4.23 6.64
CA CYS A 76 -15.83 2.98 7.38
C CYS A 76 -15.18 3.05 8.78
N LEU A 77 -15.41 2.03 9.59
CA LEU A 77 -14.87 1.91 10.94
C LEU A 77 -13.34 1.99 10.99
N LYS A 78 -12.63 1.54 9.96
CA LYS A 78 -11.16 1.66 9.86
C LYS A 78 -10.74 3.13 9.87
N GLY A 79 -11.42 3.98 9.10
CA GLY A 79 -11.17 5.42 9.08
C GLY A 79 -11.45 6.06 10.44
N PHE A 80 -12.60 5.74 11.04
CA PHE A 80 -12.97 6.25 12.36
C PHE A 80 -11.96 5.93 13.47
N THR A 81 -11.33 4.79 13.40
CA THR A 81 -10.39 4.32 14.43
C THR A 81 -8.92 4.56 14.08
N PHE A 82 -8.64 5.18 12.94
CA PHE A 82 -7.27 5.31 12.43
C PHE A 82 -6.34 6.06 13.40
N HIS A 83 -6.80 7.12 14.04
CA HIS A 83 -6.05 7.86 15.05
C HIS A 83 -5.65 6.99 16.23
N ARG A 84 -6.50 6.05 16.67
CA ARG A 84 -6.17 5.09 17.74
C ARG A 84 -5.03 4.16 17.33
N ARG A 85 -4.94 3.81 16.06
CA ARG A 85 -3.84 3.02 15.54
C ARG A 85 -2.52 3.81 15.54
N VAL A 86 -2.58 5.10 15.22
CA VAL A 86 -1.39 5.99 15.22
C VAL A 86 -0.80 6.10 16.62
N TYR A 87 -1.64 6.23 17.65
CA TYR A 87 -1.21 6.39 19.04
C TYR A 87 -1.28 5.10 19.86
N GLY A 88 -1.62 3.99 19.23
CA GLY A 88 -1.81 2.70 19.91
C GLY A 88 -0.51 2.12 20.50
N PRO A 89 -0.63 1.24 21.49
CA PRO A 89 0.52 0.66 22.19
C PRO A 89 1.43 -0.18 21.27
N TYR A 90 0.88 -0.71 20.18
CA TYR A 90 1.62 -1.52 19.20
C TYR A 90 2.29 -0.68 18.09
N ARG A 91 2.17 0.64 18.16
CA ARG A 91 2.81 1.52 17.19
C ARG A 91 4.33 1.44 17.31
N LEU A 92 5.00 1.10 16.23
CA LEU A 92 6.45 1.13 16.15
C LEU A 92 6.94 2.58 16.30
N LYS A 93 7.84 2.81 17.27
CA LYS A 93 8.40 4.14 17.59
C LYS A 93 9.76 4.40 16.94
N GLY A 94 10.23 3.50 16.13
CA GLY A 94 11.51 3.60 15.45
C GLY A 94 11.78 2.37 14.59
N PRO A 95 12.87 2.39 13.81
CA PRO A 95 13.24 1.28 12.95
C PRO A 95 13.55 0.02 13.74
N LEU A 96 13.13 -1.11 13.22
CA LEU A 96 13.49 -2.43 13.69
C LEU A 96 14.34 -3.11 12.62
N MET A 97 15.41 -3.74 13.06
CA MET A 97 16.34 -4.47 12.22
C MET A 97 16.43 -5.91 12.70
N ARG A 98 16.43 -6.87 11.78
CA ARG A 98 16.66 -8.28 12.12
C ARG A 98 18.05 -8.42 12.72
N LYS A 99 18.14 -9.07 13.88
CA LYS A 99 19.37 -9.26 14.62
C LYS A 99 20.42 -10.03 13.79
N GLY A 100 19.99 -11.10 13.14
CA GLY A 100 20.89 -11.91 12.30
C GLY A 100 21.42 -11.13 11.10
N TRP A 101 20.56 -10.29 10.45
CA TRP A 101 21.01 -9.45 9.35
C TRP A 101 22.01 -8.38 9.83
N LYS A 102 21.74 -7.76 10.99
CA LYS A 102 22.68 -6.79 11.59
C LYS A 102 24.04 -7.45 11.85
N GLN A 103 24.06 -8.61 12.48
CA GLN A 103 25.29 -9.33 12.76
C GLN A 103 26.03 -9.73 11.49
N TRP A 104 25.33 -10.18 10.45
CA TRP A 104 25.94 -10.49 9.17
C TRP A 104 26.68 -9.27 8.57
N MET A 105 26.06 -8.09 8.67
CA MET A 105 26.69 -6.85 8.22
C MET A 105 27.92 -6.47 9.07
N ASP A 106 27.82 -6.64 10.39
CA ASP A 106 28.91 -6.35 11.32
C ASP A 106 30.09 -7.30 11.12
N ASP A 107 29.83 -8.55 10.78
CA ASP A 107 30.85 -9.58 10.48
C ASP A 107 31.48 -9.39 9.06
N GLY A 108 31.22 -8.25 8.39
CA GLY A 108 31.77 -7.95 7.06
C GLY A 108 31.03 -8.59 5.90
N SER A 109 29.79 -8.99 6.11
CA SER A 109 28.91 -9.55 5.08
C SER A 109 29.52 -10.78 4.36
N PRO A 110 29.87 -11.86 5.05
CA PRO A 110 30.47 -13.06 4.44
C PRO A 110 29.53 -13.68 3.39
N GLU A 111 30.03 -14.63 2.60
CA GLU A 111 29.23 -15.36 1.60
C GLU A 111 28.07 -16.10 2.30
N LEU A 112 26.92 -16.07 1.66
CA LEU A 112 25.69 -16.69 2.17
C LEU A 112 25.61 -18.17 1.78
N THR A 113 26.55 -18.97 2.31
CA THR A 113 26.45 -20.43 2.27
C THR A 113 25.24 -20.91 3.08
N SER A 114 24.89 -22.19 2.99
CA SER A 114 23.81 -22.76 3.79
C SER A 114 24.06 -22.61 5.28
N ASP A 115 25.31 -22.74 5.73
CA ASP A 115 25.68 -22.57 7.13
C ASP A 115 25.61 -21.10 7.57
N ALA A 116 26.09 -20.19 6.72
CA ALA A 116 25.96 -18.76 6.97
C ALA A 116 24.47 -18.33 7.05
N LYS A 117 23.63 -18.83 6.17
CA LYS A 117 22.18 -18.56 6.22
C LYS A 117 21.57 -19.01 7.53
N ARG A 118 21.93 -20.21 8.02
CA ARG A 118 21.51 -20.70 9.33
C ARG A 118 22.09 -19.86 10.48
N LYS A 119 23.40 -19.58 10.46
CA LYS A 119 24.07 -18.76 11.48
C LYS A 119 23.39 -17.39 11.65
N TYR A 120 23.11 -16.71 10.57
CA TYR A 120 22.50 -15.37 10.57
C TYR A 120 20.97 -15.39 10.45
N LYS A 121 20.37 -16.57 10.55
CA LYS A 121 18.90 -16.77 10.51
C LYS A 121 18.22 -16.17 9.27
N PHE A 122 18.86 -16.21 8.11
CA PHE A 122 18.26 -15.75 6.87
C PHE A 122 17.11 -16.64 6.38
N ASP A 123 17.14 -17.91 6.76
CA ASP A 123 16.10 -18.94 6.51
C ASP A 123 14.96 -18.90 7.55
N SER A 124 15.12 -18.15 8.62
CA SER A 124 14.19 -18.10 9.75
C SER A 124 13.36 -16.80 9.75
N ARG A 125 12.82 -16.44 8.61
CA ARG A 125 12.01 -15.23 8.47
C ARG A 125 10.83 -15.27 9.44
N PHE A 126 10.61 -14.17 10.16
CA PHE A 126 9.68 -13.99 11.28
C PHE A 126 10.02 -14.71 12.60
N LEU A 127 11.02 -15.59 12.62
CA LEU A 127 11.48 -16.26 13.83
C LEU A 127 12.78 -15.66 14.39
N ASP A 128 13.34 -14.68 13.68
CA ASP A 128 14.54 -13.95 14.12
C ASP A 128 14.13 -12.78 15.03
N ASP A 129 14.99 -12.51 16.00
CA ASP A 129 14.83 -11.35 16.89
C ASP A 129 14.95 -10.04 16.11
N MET A 130 14.19 -9.05 16.55
CA MET A 130 14.28 -7.69 16.05
C MET A 130 14.98 -6.79 17.07
N VAL A 131 15.93 -6.00 16.62
CA VAL A 131 16.59 -4.99 17.45
C VAL A 131 16.15 -3.59 17.02
N ARG A 132 15.84 -2.76 17.98
CA ARG A 132 15.53 -1.36 17.73
C ARG A 132 16.81 -0.58 17.50
N VAL A 133 16.83 0.23 16.45
CA VAL A 133 17.97 1.07 16.07
C VAL A 133 17.54 2.51 15.83
N SER A 134 18.49 3.45 15.78
CA SER A 134 18.22 4.81 15.33
C SER A 134 17.95 4.85 13.81
N TRP A 135 17.34 5.92 13.33
CA TRP A 135 17.18 6.15 11.90
C TRP A 135 18.52 6.21 11.16
N ASP A 136 19.50 6.90 11.71
CA ASP A 136 20.84 6.99 11.11
C ASP A 136 21.52 5.63 11.00
N THR A 137 21.40 4.81 12.05
CA THR A 137 21.86 3.42 12.00
C THR A 137 21.13 2.64 10.91
N ALA A 138 19.79 2.72 10.85
CA ALA A 138 19.01 2.02 9.85
C ALA A 138 19.42 2.40 8.43
N PHE A 139 19.52 3.69 8.13
CA PHE A 139 19.95 4.17 6.81
C PHE A 139 21.37 3.76 6.46
N THR A 140 22.28 3.81 7.43
CA THR A 140 23.67 3.37 7.23
C THR A 140 23.73 1.89 6.85
N TYR A 141 23.00 1.02 7.56
CA TYR A 141 22.98 -0.42 7.25
C TYR A 141 22.28 -0.72 5.92
N VAL A 142 21.21 0.00 5.59
CA VAL A 142 20.56 -0.14 4.27
C VAL A 142 21.54 0.24 3.16
N ALA A 143 22.21 1.38 3.27
CA ALA A 143 23.19 1.83 2.28
C ALA A 143 24.35 0.83 2.11
N LYS A 144 24.93 0.36 3.22
CA LYS A 144 25.95 -0.69 3.20
C LYS A 144 25.46 -1.96 2.53
N GLY A 145 24.23 -2.40 2.84
CA GLY A 145 23.63 -3.59 2.22
C GLY A 145 23.47 -3.45 0.71
N LEU A 146 23.04 -2.28 0.22
CA LEU A 146 22.94 -2.00 -1.22
C LEU A 146 24.32 -2.06 -1.89
N ILE A 147 25.33 -1.45 -1.28
CA ILE A 147 26.73 -1.47 -1.79
C ILE A 147 27.25 -2.91 -1.85
N VAL A 148 27.10 -3.68 -0.78
CA VAL A 148 27.57 -5.08 -0.70
C VAL A 148 26.93 -5.93 -1.80
N ILE A 149 25.59 -5.85 -1.94
CA ILE A 149 24.87 -6.63 -2.96
C ILE A 149 25.26 -6.17 -4.37
N GLY A 150 25.22 -4.86 -4.60
CA GLY A 150 25.61 -4.30 -5.90
C GLY A 150 27.00 -4.71 -6.31
N THR A 151 27.98 -4.63 -5.43
CA THR A 151 29.38 -5.03 -5.68
C THR A 151 29.50 -6.52 -5.92
N ARG A 152 28.89 -7.33 -5.05
CA ARG A 152 29.00 -8.81 -5.10
C ARG A 152 28.53 -9.41 -6.40
N TYR A 153 27.49 -8.84 -6.98
CA TYR A 153 26.90 -9.34 -8.22
C TYR A 153 27.30 -8.54 -9.47
N SER A 154 28.30 -7.67 -9.37
CA SER A 154 28.84 -6.95 -10.52
C SER A 154 30.00 -7.69 -11.19
N GLY A 155 30.15 -7.45 -12.51
CA GLY A 155 31.21 -8.00 -13.35
C GLY A 155 31.11 -9.51 -13.54
N GLU A 156 32.20 -10.11 -14.07
CA GLU A 156 32.23 -11.54 -14.36
C GLU A 156 32.15 -12.42 -13.09
N ALA A 157 32.74 -11.96 -11.99
CA ALA A 157 32.60 -12.64 -10.70
C ALA A 157 31.14 -12.69 -10.21
N GLY A 158 30.40 -11.60 -10.43
CA GLY A 158 28.96 -11.54 -10.15
C GLY A 158 28.16 -12.46 -11.07
N ALA A 159 28.45 -12.46 -12.37
CA ALA A 159 27.80 -13.32 -13.33
C ALA A 159 28.01 -14.82 -12.99
N ARG A 160 29.22 -15.20 -12.60
CA ARG A 160 29.52 -16.57 -12.15
C ARG A 160 28.66 -16.96 -10.94
N ARG A 161 28.55 -16.10 -9.91
CA ARG A 161 27.71 -16.34 -8.75
C ARG A 161 26.24 -16.52 -9.10
N LEU A 162 25.76 -15.74 -10.05
CA LEU A 162 24.38 -15.86 -10.53
C LEU A 162 24.12 -17.18 -11.25
N ARG A 163 25.10 -17.67 -12.07
CA ARG A 163 25.03 -19.00 -12.70
C ARG A 163 24.99 -20.11 -11.64
N GLU A 164 25.86 -20.04 -10.64
CA GLU A 164 25.90 -20.99 -9.53
C GLU A 164 24.59 -21.01 -8.72
N GLN A 165 23.88 -19.89 -8.67
CA GLN A 165 22.57 -19.76 -8.04
C GLN A 165 21.40 -20.16 -8.94
N GLY A 166 21.66 -20.64 -10.17
CA GLY A 166 20.64 -21.12 -11.10
C GLY A 166 19.89 -20.04 -11.87
N TYR A 167 20.47 -18.84 -11.99
CA TYR A 167 19.89 -17.82 -12.88
C TYR A 167 20.07 -18.22 -14.35
N ALA A 168 19.02 -18.02 -15.14
CA ALA A 168 19.05 -18.28 -16.56
C ALA A 168 20.09 -17.38 -17.27
N PRO A 169 20.82 -17.92 -18.27
CA PRO A 169 21.86 -17.16 -19.00
C PRO A 169 21.34 -15.85 -19.57
N GLU A 170 20.13 -15.84 -20.13
CA GLU A 170 19.50 -14.66 -20.73
C GLU A 170 19.26 -13.57 -19.68
N MET A 171 18.88 -13.96 -18.45
CA MET A 171 18.71 -13.01 -17.35
C MET A 171 20.06 -12.41 -16.93
N ILE A 172 21.13 -13.20 -16.93
CA ILE A 172 22.47 -12.72 -16.57
C ILE A 172 22.96 -11.74 -17.63
N GLU A 173 22.75 -12.03 -18.89
CA GLU A 173 23.08 -11.12 -20.00
C GLU A 173 22.30 -9.81 -19.92
N MET A 174 21.00 -9.87 -19.63
CA MET A 174 20.15 -8.67 -19.42
C MET A 174 20.63 -7.80 -18.25
N MET A 175 21.39 -8.32 -17.32
CA MET A 175 21.98 -7.55 -16.21
C MET A 175 23.16 -6.70 -16.66
N LYS A 176 23.74 -6.96 -17.83
CA LYS A 176 24.86 -6.20 -18.39
C LYS A 176 26.03 -6.01 -17.41
N GLY A 177 26.31 -7.03 -16.61
CA GLY A 177 27.35 -6.99 -15.60
C GLY A 177 27.10 -6.06 -14.41
N ALA A 178 25.91 -5.52 -14.26
CA ALA A 178 25.56 -4.59 -13.19
C ALA A 178 24.86 -5.32 -12.02
N GLY A 179 25.52 -5.42 -10.88
CA GLY A 179 24.95 -6.07 -9.68
C GLY A 179 23.72 -5.36 -9.14
N VAL A 180 23.57 -4.07 -9.36
CA VAL A 180 22.37 -3.32 -8.99
C VAL A 180 21.11 -3.83 -9.70
N ARG A 181 21.23 -4.51 -10.82
CA ARG A 181 20.08 -5.13 -11.48
C ARG A 181 19.54 -6.37 -10.78
N THR A 182 20.21 -6.86 -9.75
CA THR A 182 19.62 -7.86 -8.84
C THR A 182 18.49 -7.26 -7.99
N PHE A 183 18.49 -5.95 -7.77
CA PHE A 183 17.39 -5.27 -7.11
C PHE A 183 16.16 -5.25 -8.01
N LYS A 184 15.07 -5.79 -7.48
CA LYS A 184 13.78 -5.83 -8.16
C LYS A 184 12.73 -5.16 -7.31
N HIS A 185 12.26 -4.01 -7.75
CA HIS A 185 11.17 -3.30 -7.10
C HIS A 185 9.83 -3.69 -7.71
N ARG A 186 8.84 -3.83 -6.85
CA ARG A 186 7.46 -4.02 -7.26
C ARG A 186 6.63 -2.87 -6.74
N ALA A 187 5.98 -2.16 -7.62
CA ALA A 187 4.99 -1.18 -7.22
C ALA A 187 3.65 -1.86 -6.99
N GLY A 188 2.89 -1.26 -6.12
CA GLY A 188 1.51 -1.61 -5.82
C GLY A 188 0.58 -0.47 -6.18
N MET A 189 -0.41 -0.29 -5.37
CA MET A 189 -1.59 0.53 -5.53
C MET A 189 -1.33 2.03 -5.78
N PRO A 190 -2.17 2.74 -6.59
CA PRO A 190 -1.85 4.06 -7.11
C PRO A 190 -1.67 5.18 -6.09
N ILE A 191 -2.51 5.28 -5.07
CA ILE A 191 -2.44 6.42 -4.13
C ILE A 191 -1.32 6.24 -3.11
N LEU A 192 -1.22 5.07 -2.51
CA LEU A 192 -0.02 4.67 -1.75
C LEU A 192 1.20 4.66 -2.67
N GLY A 193 0.96 4.39 -3.97
CA GLY A 193 1.92 4.43 -5.03
C GLY A 193 2.34 5.81 -5.48
N MET A 194 1.58 6.89 -5.20
CA MET A 194 2.01 8.20 -5.69
C MET A 194 3.34 8.60 -5.07
N MET A 195 3.48 8.52 -3.77
CA MET A 195 4.77 8.68 -3.11
C MET A 195 5.69 7.48 -3.31
N GLY A 196 5.19 6.26 -3.16
CA GLY A 196 5.96 5.03 -3.32
C GLY A 196 6.43 4.80 -4.76
N LYS A 197 5.61 5.05 -5.78
CA LYS A 197 6.01 4.94 -7.18
C LYS A 197 7.05 5.99 -7.55
N HIS A 198 6.85 7.25 -7.17
CA HIS A 198 7.83 8.29 -7.44
C HIS A 198 9.14 8.04 -6.69
N ALA A 199 9.07 7.65 -5.41
CA ALA A 199 10.26 7.30 -4.64
C ALA A 199 10.98 6.08 -5.25
N ASN A 200 10.25 5.02 -5.61
CA ASN A 200 10.83 3.84 -6.23
C ASN A 200 11.41 4.12 -7.62
N THR A 201 10.71 4.91 -8.44
CA THR A 201 11.20 5.30 -9.76
C THR A 201 12.48 6.13 -9.63
N ARG A 202 12.49 7.11 -8.74
CA ARG A 202 13.70 7.90 -8.46
C ARG A 202 14.85 7.03 -7.94
N PHE A 203 14.54 6.12 -7.02
CA PHE A 203 15.55 5.19 -6.51
C PHE A 203 16.14 4.32 -7.63
N ASN A 204 15.28 3.71 -8.46
CA ASN A 204 15.72 2.84 -9.55
C ASN A 204 16.44 3.57 -10.67
N ASN A 205 16.01 4.79 -11.00
CA ASN A 205 16.49 5.52 -12.18
C ASN A 205 17.54 6.57 -11.86
N CYS A 206 17.75 6.92 -10.59
CA CYS A 206 18.75 7.89 -10.19
C CYS A 206 19.75 7.29 -9.21
N VAL A 207 19.28 6.78 -8.06
CA VAL A 207 20.18 6.31 -6.98
C VAL A 207 20.94 5.06 -7.40
N LEU A 208 20.27 4.06 -7.97
CA LEU A 208 20.95 2.83 -8.38
C LEU A 208 21.89 3.00 -9.57
N PRO A 209 21.61 3.83 -10.60
CA PRO A 209 22.59 4.17 -11.62
C PRO A 209 23.85 4.86 -11.06
N LEU A 210 23.70 5.79 -10.13
CA LEU A 210 24.85 6.41 -9.45
C LEU A 210 25.68 5.37 -8.71
N LEU A 211 25.02 4.46 -7.99
CA LEU A 211 25.68 3.36 -7.30
C LEU A 211 26.40 2.43 -8.30
N ASP A 212 25.76 2.08 -9.39
CA ASP A 212 26.35 1.23 -10.43
C ASP A 212 27.55 1.89 -11.11
N SER A 213 27.44 3.18 -11.43
CA SER A 213 28.56 3.97 -11.97
C SER A 213 29.75 3.95 -11.03
N TRP A 214 29.49 4.12 -9.74
CA TRP A 214 30.54 4.08 -8.72
C TRP A 214 31.18 2.68 -8.58
N ILE A 215 30.38 1.62 -8.56
CA ILE A 215 30.85 0.23 -8.40
C ILE A 215 31.66 -0.21 -9.61
N ARG A 216 31.09 -0.07 -10.81
CA ARG A 216 31.73 -0.52 -12.06
C ARG A 216 32.70 0.49 -12.68
N LYS A 217 32.74 1.71 -12.17
CA LYS A 217 33.55 2.83 -12.71
C LYS A 217 33.23 3.10 -14.18
N VAL A 218 31.97 3.04 -14.53
CA VAL A 218 31.46 3.35 -15.88
C VAL A 218 30.88 4.77 -15.92
N ASN A 219 30.79 5.33 -17.14
CA ASN A 219 30.10 6.61 -17.33
C ASN A 219 28.65 6.52 -16.82
N PRO A 220 28.12 7.55 -16.14
CA PRO A 220 26.72 7.60 -15.72
C PRO A 220 25.70 7.23 -16.79
N ASP A 221 25.96 7.59 -18.07
CA ASP A 221 25.11 7.26 -19.21
C ASP A 221 25.09 5.77 -19.55
N GLN A 222 26.11 5.03 -19.13
CA GLN A 222 26.23 3.57 -19.30
C GLN A 222 25.80 2.80 -18.06
N ALA A 223 25.52 3.51 -16.97
CA ALA A 223 25.14 2.91 -15.71
C ALA A 223 23.73 2.30 -15.79
N GLN A 224 23.53 1.23 -15.04
CA GLN A 224 22.28 0.50 -15.02
C GLN A 224 21.49 0.80 -13.74
N GLY A 225 20.17 0.94 -13.89
CA GLY A 225 19.25 0.99 -12.76
C GLY A 225 18.81 -0.38 -12.28
N GLY A 226 18.00 -0.41 -11.24
CA GLY A 226 17.33 -1.61 -10.78
C GLY A 226 16.26 -2.10 -11.75
N ARG A 227 15.70 -3.27 -11.46
CA ARG A 227 14.54 -3.78 -12.19
C ARG A 227 13.27 -3.30 -11.52
N TYR A 228 12.36 -2.78 -12.30
CA TYR A 228 11.07 -2.28 -11.83
C TYR A 228 9.93 -3.07 -12.47
N TRP A 229 8.94 -3.42 -11.66
CA TRP A 229 7.74 -4.09 -12.07
C TRP A 229 6.54 -3.48 -11.35
N ASN A 230 5.54 -3.11 -12.12
CA ASN A 230 4.25 -2.72 -11.57
C ASN A 230 3.31 -3.92 -11.58
N ASN A 231 2.78 -4.31 -10.42
CA ASN A 231 1.86 -5.44 -10.31
C ASN A 231 0.59 -5.25 -11.14
N TYR A 232 0.20 -4.01 -11.41
CA TYR A 232 -0.97 -3.69 -12.24
C TYR A 232 -0.78 -3.92 -13.73
N THR A 233 0.45 -4.11 -14.19
CA THR A 233 0.73 -4.40 -15.60
C THR A 233 0.03 -5.66 -16.10
N TRP A 234 -0.17 -6.66 -15.21
CA TRP A 234 -0.77 -7.95 -15.58
C TRP A 234 -2.18 -8.16 -15.04
N HIS A 235 -2.58 -7.45 -14.00
CA HIS A 235 -3.80 -7.74 -13.24
C HIS A 235 -4.81 -6.62 -13.25
N GLY A 236 -4.48 -5.48 -13.78
CA GLY A 236 -5.31 -4.32 -13.67
C GLY A 236 -5.48 -3.59 -14.99
N ASP A 237 -5.57 -2.33 -14.86
CA ASP A 237 -5.93 -1.33 -15.84
C ASP A 237 -4.76 -0.83 -16.72
N GLN A 238 -3.58 -1.46 -16.64
CA GLN A 238 -2.40 -1.11 -17.45
C GLN A 238 -2.03 -2.24 -18.41
N ASP A 239 -1.45 -1.89 -19.55
CA ASP A 239 -0.93 -2.85 -20.50
C ASP A 239 0.09 -3.83 -19.86
N PRO A 240 0.05 -5.12 -20.22
CA PRO A 240 -0.80 -5.79 -21.21
C PRO A 240 -2.12 -6.38 -20.63
N SER A 241 -2.64 -5.86 -19.53
CA SER A 241 -3.82 -6.40 -18.87
C SER A 241 -5.14 -5.98 -19.55
N GLN A 242 -6.03 -5.29 -18.85
CA GLN A 242 -7.35 -4.91 -19.38
C GLN A 242 -7.30 -4.20 -20.75
N PRO A 243 -6.34 -3.30 -21.04
CA PRO A 243 -6.29 -2.65 -22.32
C PRO A 243 -6.19 -3.59 -23.53
N TRP A 244 -5.60 -4.76 -23.35
CA TRP A 244 -5.53 -5.77 -24.40
C TRP A 244 -6.87 -6.43 -24.71
N TRP A 245 -7.78 -6.44 -23.74
CA TRP A 245 -9.09 -7.08 -23.88
C TRP A 245 -10.16 -6.13 -24.39
N ASN A 246 -10.13 -4.88 -23.96
CA ASN A 246 -11.20 -3.91 -24.24
C ASN A 246 -10.72 -2.62 -24.90
N GLY A 247 -9.42 -2.51 -25.20
CA GLY A 247 -8.85 -1.37 -25.91
C GLY A 247 -8.74 -0.09 -25.10
N THR A 248 -9.13 -0.11 -23.81
CA THR A 248 -9.07 1.07 -22.95
C THR A 248 -8.27 0.80 -21.70
N GLN A 249 -7.42 1.75 -21.35
CA GLN A 249 -6.80 1.77 -20.04
C GLN A 249 -7.83 2.31 -19.06
N ASN A 250 -8.12 1.56 -18.00
CA ASN A 250 -9.06 1.98 -16.97
C ASN A 250 -10.52 2.09 -17.47
N CYS A 251 -11.17 0.96 -17.61
CA CYS A 251 -12.57 0.89 -18.01
C CYS A 251 -13.55 0.90 -16.82
N ASP A 252 -13.06 1.19 -15.63
CA ASP A 252 -13.89 1.23 -14.44
C ASP A 252 -14.79 2.47 -14.48
N VAL A 253 -16.06 2.26 -14.28
CA VAL A 253 -17.01 3.34 -14.01
C VAL A 253 -16.85 3.81 -12.57
N ASP A 254 -17.26 5.03 -12.29
CA ASP A 254 -17.34 5.53 -10.91
C ASP A 254 -18.26 4.61 -10.10
N LEU A 255 -17.81 4.18 -8.93
CA LEU A 255 -18.58 3.26 -8.09
C LEU A 255 -19.92 3.87 -7.63
N SER A 256 -20.04 5.19 -7.60
CA SER A 256 -21.29 5.87 -7.31
C SER A 256 -22.38 5.61 -8.37
N ASP A 257 -22.02 5.24 -9.58
CA ASP A 257 -22.98 4.91 -10.65
C ASP A 257 -23.74 3.61 -10.36
N MET A 258 -23.21 2.76 -9.47
CA MET A 258 -23.94 1.56 -9.04
C MET A 258 -25.35 1.86 -8.52
N ARG A 259 -25.58 3.01 -7.92
CA ARG A 259 -26.91 3.41 -7.42
C ARG A 259 -27.98 3.50 -8.50
N PHE A 260 -27.59 3.68 -9.76
CA PHE A 260 -28.52 3.76 -10.91
C PHE A 260 -28.67 2.42 -11.64
N THR A 261 -27.91 1.42 -11.25
CA THR A 261 -27.91 0.10 -11.87
C THR A 261 -29.21 -0.65 -11.56
N LYS A 262 -29.73 -1.39 -12.53
CA LYS A 262 -30.88 -2.30 -12.36
C LYS A 262 -30.45 -3.72 -12.02
N LEU A 263 -29.23 -4.11 -12.38
CA LEU A 263 -28.65 -5.41 -12.10
C LEU A 263 -27.19 -5.24 -11.64
N ASN A 264 -26.91 -5.73 -10.47
CA ASN A 264 -25.54 -5.84 -9.95
C ASN A 264 -25.08 -7.30 -10.03
N THR A 265 -23.90 -7.55 -10.59
CA THR A 265 -23.25 -8.86 -10.53
C THR A 265 -21.93 -8.75 -9.76
N SER A 266 -21.71 -9.63 -8.80
CA SER A 266 -20.46 -9.72 -8.04
C SER A 266 -19.78 -11.06 -8.33
N TRP A 267 -18.63 -11.03 -8.97
CA TRP A 267 -17.84 -12.20 -9.35
C TRP A 267 -16.63 -12.35 -8.45
N GLY A 268 -16.59 -13.42 -7.65
CA GLY A 268 -15.45 -13.70 -6.76
C GLY A 268 -15.16 -12.60 -5.74
N LYS A 269 -16.13 -11.75 -5.41
CA LYS A 269 -15.91 -10.57 -4.58
C LYS A 269 -16.91 -10.43 -3.46
N ASN A 270 -16.38 -10.30 -2.24
CA ASN A 270 -17.15 -9.88 -1.08
C ASN A 270 -17.19 -8.35 -1.01
N PHE A 271 -18.10 -7.74 -1.74
CA PHE A 271 -18.15 -6.29 -1.92
C PHE A 271 -18.39 -5.55 -0.61
N VAL A 272 -19.29 -6.03 0.23
CA VAL A 272 -19.67 -5.38 1.49
C VAL A 272 -18.48 -5.26 2.44
N GLU A 273 -17.60 -6.25 2.50
CA GLU A 273 -16.42 -6.20 3.36
C GLU A 273 -15.20 -5.54 2.71
N ASN A 274 -15.04 -5.68 1.40
CA ASN A 274 -13.87 -5.18 0.68
C ASN A 274 -14.03 -3.76 0.17
N LYS A 275 -15.27 -3.29 0.01
CA LYS A 275 -15.63 -1.96 -0.48
C LYS A 275 -16.62 -1.27 0.46
N MET A 276 -16.37 -1.37 1.76
CA MET A 276 -17.26 -0.83 2.79
C MET A 276 -17.69 0.63 2.56
N PRO A 277 -16.78 1.53 2.16
CA PRO A 277 -17.14 2.92 1.94
C PRO A 277 -18.12 3.13 0.78
N GLU A 278 -18.12 2.24 -0.20
CA GLU A 278 -18.98 2.31 -1.40
C GLU A 278 -20.16 1.35 -1.35
N ALA A 279 -20.23 0.47 -0.35
CA ALA A 279 -21.30 -0.53 -0.25
C ALA A 279 -22.70 0.09 -0.23
N HIS A 280 -22.83 1.30 0.30
CA HIS A 280 -24.12 1.99 0.36
C HIS A 280 -24.74 2.25 -1.01
N TRP A 281 -23.94 2.55 -2.06
CA TRP A 281 -24.48 2.77 -3.40
C TRP A 281 -25.13 1.51 -3.99
N LYS A 282 -24.52 0.36 -3.70
CA LYS A 282 -25.10 -0.94 -4.09
C LYS A 282 -26.42 -1.18 -3.34
N LEU A 283 -26.46 -0.92 -2.04
CA LEU A 283 -27.68 -1.06 -1.24
C LEU A 283 -28.77 -0.09 -1.70
N GLU A 284 -28.41 1.16 -1.98
CA GLU A 284 -29.33 2.17 -2.54
C GLU A 284 -29.92 1.74 -3.88
N SER A 285 -29.18 1.05 -4.75
CA SER A 285 -29.72 0.51 -5.98
C SER A 285 -30.74 -0.61 -5.72
N MET A 286 -30.44 -1.49 -4.74
CA MET A 286 -31.36 -2.58 -4.37
C MET A 286 -32.66 -2.05 -3.75
N GLU A 287 -32.60 -1.00 -2.93
CA GLU A 287 -33.78 -0.31 -2.40
C GLU A 287 -34.67 0.27 -3.51
N ARG A 288 -34.09 0.58 -4.67
CA ARG A 288 -34.82 1.01 -5.87
C ARG A 288 -35.22 -0.13 -6.77
N GLY A 289 -35.09 -1.38 -6.35
CA GLY A 289 -35.51 -2.58 -7.07
C GLY A 289 -34.43 -3.22 -7.95
N ALA A 290 -33.18 -2.79 -7.85
CA ALA A 290 -32.09 -3.48 -8.54
C ALA A 290 -31.88 -4.89 -7.99
N ARG A 291 -31.57 -5.84 -8.87
CA ARG A 291 -31.26 -7.22 -8.50
C ARG A 291 -29.76 -7.39 -8.25
N LEU A 292 -29.43 -8.28 -7.33
CA LEU A 292 -28.06 -8.65 -7.00
C LEU A 292 -27.83 -10.15 -7.27
N VAL A 293 -26.88 -10.44 -8.15
CA VAL A 293 -26.37 -11.80 -8.38
C VAL A 293 -24.96 -11.90 -7.86
N VAL A 294 -24.68 -12.88 -7.02
CA VAL A 294 -23.35 -13.12 -6.45
C VAL A 294 -22.85 -14.50 -6.86
N ILE A 295 -21.69 -14.51 -7.48
CA ILE A 295 -21.02 -15.72 -7.98
C ILE A 295 -19.73 -15.89 -7.20
N THR A 296 -19.75 -16.71 -6.16
CA THR A 296 -18.61 -16.93 -5.24
C THR A 296 -18.63 -18.34 -4.69
N PRO A 297 -17.45 -18.90 -4.32
CA PRO A 297 -17.38 -20.22 -3.70
C PRO A 297 -17.95 -20.25 -2.28
N GLU A 298 -18.03 -19.10 -1.59
CA GLU A 298 -18.47 -18.99 -0.21
C GLU A 298 -19.71 -18.10 -0.07
N TYR A 299 -20.53 -18.39 0.94
CA TYR A 299 -21.68 -17.59 1.32
C TYR A 299 -21.24 -16.44 2.25
N ASN A 300 -20.74 -15.38 1.65
CA ASN A 300 -20.21 -14.20 2.36
C ASN A 300 -21.29 -13.12 2.60
N PRO A 301 -21.00 -12.04 3.35
CA PRO A 301 -21.95 -10.96 3.61
C PRO A 301 -22.57 -10.32 2.36
N THR A 302 -21.87 -10.29 1.23
CA THR A 302 -22.46 -9.83 -0.02
C THR A 302 -23.48 -10.84 -0.56
N ALA A 303 -23.17 -12.13 -0.49
CA ALA A 303 -24.07 -13.21 -0.91
C ALA A 303 -25.34 -13.26 -0.05
N SER A 304 -25.25 -12.94 1.24
CA SER A 304 -26.41 -12.92 2.15
C SER A 304 -27.47 -11.89 1.79
N ARG A 305 -27.14 -10.95 0.92
CA ARG A 305 -28.06 -9.91 0.40
C ARG A 305 -28.45 -10.15 -1.06
N ALA A 306 -27.92 -11.20 -1.67
CA ALA A 306 -28.17 -11.49 -3.08
C ALA A 306 -29.58 -12.02 -3.32
N ASP A 307 -30.18 -11.60 -4.44
CA ASP A 307 -31.37 -12.28 -4.98
C ASP A 307 -31.00 -13.69 -5.48
N TYR A 308 -29.79 -13.83 -6.03
CA TYR A 308 -29.26 -15.12 -6.50
C TYR A 308 -27.80 -15.25 -6.07
N TRP A 309 -27.52 -16.32 -5.35
CA TRP A 309 -26.17 -16.76 -5.08
C TRP A 309 -25.85 -18.02 -5.87
N ILE A 310 -24.79 -17.95 -6.66
CA ILE A 310 -24.32 -19.07 -7.51
C ILE A 310 -22.99 -19.54 -6.93
N PRO A 311 -22.96 -20.67 -6.21
CA PRO A 311 -21.74 -21.24 -5.73
C PRO A 311 -20.91 -21.78 -6.90
N VAL A 312 -19.62 -21.44 -6.91
CA VAL A 312 -18.65 -21.93 -7.89
C VAL A 312 -17.59 -22.76 -7.17
N ARG A 313 -17.03 -23.75 -7.86
CA ARG A 313 -15.98 -24.62 -7.35
C ARG A 313 -14.60 -24.11 -7.75
#